data_8075905edc3bcd4617092c683a7e460e
#
_entry.id   8075905edc3bcd4617092c683a7e460e
#
_cell.length_a   1.000
_cell.length_b   1.000
_cell.length_c   1.000
_cell.angle_alpha   90.00
_cell.angle_beta   90.00
_cell.angle_gamma   90.00
#
_symmetry.space_group_name_H-M   'P 1'
#
loop_
_entity.id
_entity.type
_entity.pdbx_description
1 polymer ?
#
loop_
_entity_poly.entity_id
_entity_poly.type
_entity_poly.pdbx_seq_one_letter_code
_entity_poly.pdbx_strand_id
1 'polypeptide(L)'
;MMEHSLFVLVDLFGTFAFAVSGALAAEQKRLDLFGVVAISYMTACGGGIVRDLCLGSLPPVGISDWRYLATSAFASAMALWARPIVDHLKHPVVFFDSLGLGFFAVVGAHKALLLGHNIEVAIVLGMVTAVGGGVARDVVLNRVPIILQKEIYALAALVGAAIQVLGQFMEWRVAVTPWFAASICFAIRLLALRYSWSLPVAHKTDAA
;
A
#
# COMPACT_ATOMS: atom_id res chain seq x y z
N MET A 1 -10.28 -21.77 -7.35
CA MET A 1 -9.90 -21.91 -5.91
C MET A 1 -8.47 -21.44 -5.66
N MET A 2 -7.47 -21.92 -6.41
CA MET A 2 -6.05 -21.57 -6.22
C MET A 2 -5.76 -20.08 -6.45
N GLU A 3 -6.34 -19.47 -7.48
CA GLU A 3 -6.20 -18.03 -7.77
C GLU A 3 -6.72 -17.15 -6.63
N HIS A 4 -7.94 -17.42 -6.14
CA HIS A 4 -8.51 -16.68 -5.03
C HIS A 4 -7.62 -16.74 -3.77
N SER A 5 -7.11 -17.95 -3.44
CA SER A 5 -6.22 -18.11 -2.27
C SER A 5 -4.91 -17.35 -2.43
N LEU A 6 -4.37 -17.27 -3.65
CA LEU A 6 -3.15 -16.50 -3.94
C LEU A 6 -3.35 -15.00 -3.70
N PHE A 7 -4.44 -14.42 -4.24
CA PHE A 7 -4.68 -12.99 -4.06
C PHE A 7 -5.06 -12.62 -2.62
N VAL A 8 -5.72 -13.51 -1.87
CA VAL A 8 -5.89 -13.33 -0.43
C VAL A 8 -4.54 -13.31 0.30
N LEU A 9 -3.62 -14.18 -0.09
CA LEU A 9 -2.27 -14.21 0.48
C LEU A 9 -1.52 -12.91 0.18
N VAL A 10 -1.53 -12.45 -1.07
CA VAL A 10 -0.89 -11.19 -1.50
C VAL A 10 -1.49 -9.99 -0.75
N ASP A 11 -2.82 -9.97 -0.55
CA ASP A 11 -3.53 -8.94 0.20
C ASP A 11 -3.12 -8.93 1.68
N LEU A 12 -3.00 -10.09 2.32
CA LEU A 12 -2.53 -10.18 3.70
C LEU A 12 -1.06 -9.78 3.86
N PHE A 13 -0.19 -10.05 2.88
CA PHE A 13 1.18 -9.52 2.88
C PHE A 13 1.21 -7.99 2.77
N GLY A 14 0.38 -7.41 1.90
CA GLY A 14 0.20 -5.96 1.81
C GLY A 14 -0.31 -5.36 3.12
N THR A 15 -1.34 -5.99 3.69
CA THR A 15 -1.92 -5.64 5.00
C THR A 15 -0.86 -5.64 6.09
N PHE A 16 -0.05 -6.72 6.18
CA PHE A 16 1.03 -6.82 7.15
C PHE A 16 2.07 -5.70 6.97
N ALA A 17 2.54 -5.48 5.75
CA ALA A 17 3.55 -4.45 5.47
C ALA A 17 3.04 -3.03 5.83
N PHE A 18 1.83 -2.68 5.41
CA PHE A 18 1.23 -1.39 5.77
C PHE A 18 0.92 -1.26 7.26
N ALA A 19 0.51 -2.35 7.92
CA ALA A 19 0.29 -2.36 9.35
C ALA A 19 1.60 -2.05 10.11
N VAL A 20 2.72 -2.68 9.73
CA VAL A 20 4.04 -2.36 10.30
C VAL A 20 4.39 -0.89 10.07
N SER A 21 4.20 -0.38 8.84
CA SER A 21 4.44 1.04 8.54
C SER A 21 3.59 1.97 9.40
N GLY A 22 2.31 1.65 9.59
CA GLY A 22 1.38 2.38 10.44
C GLY A 22 1.80 2.37 11.91
N ALA A 23 2.15 1.21 12.45
CA ALA A 23 2.60 1.04 13.83
C ALA A 23 3.86 1.88 14.12
N LEU A 24 4.87 1.80 13.25
CA LEU A 24 6.11 2.56 13.38
C LEU A 24 5.87 4.09 13.28
N ALA A 25 4.96 4.51 12.40
CA ALA A 25 4.62 5.93 12.25
C ALA A 25 3.86 6.46 13.48
N ALA A 26 2.96 5.65 14.06
CA ALA A 26 2.22 5.97 15.28
C ALA A 26 3.14 6.07 16.50
N GLU A 27 4.09 5.15 16.62
CA GLU A 27 5.09 5.15 17.68
C GLU A 27 5.99 6.39 17.62
N GLN A 28 6.42 6.83 16.43
CA GLN A 28 7.16 8.09 16.27
C GLN A 28 6.39 9.32 16.79
N LYS A 29 5.05 9.23 16.83
CA LYS A 29 4.16 10.24 17.42
C LYS A 29 3.87 10.01 18.92
N ARG A 30 4.47 8.98 19.51
CA ARG A 30 4.31 8.61 20.93
C ARG A 30 2.85 8.32 21.31
N LEU A 31 2.10 7.70 20.39
CA LEU A 31 0.74 7.26 20.69
C LEU A 31 0.78 6.06 21.64
N ASP A 32 -0.29 5.88 22.41
CA ASP A 32 -0.47 4.71 23.26
C ASP A 32 -0.71 3.42 22.42
N LEU A 33 -0.80 2.29 23.10
CA LEU A 33 -0.95 0.99 22.45
C LEU A 33 -2.22 0.92 21.58
N PHE A 34 -3.33 1.51 22.05
CA PHE A 34 -4.57 1.57 21.28
C PHE A 34 -4.39 2.42 20.01
N GLY A 35 -3.79 3.60 20.16
CA GLY A 35 -3.47 4.48 19.03
C GLY A 35 -2.56 3.82 18.00
N VAL A 36 -1.55 3.06 18.44
CA VAL A 36 -0.66 2.30 17.55
C VAL A 36 -1.44 1.26 16.75
N VAL A 37 -2.28 0.45 17.39
CA VAL A 37 -3.09 -0.58 16.72
C VAL A 37 -4.12 0.06 15.79
N ALA A 38 -4.77 1.14 16.21
CA ALA A 38 -5.77 1.85 15.41
C ALA A 38 -5.16 2.44 14.11
N ILE A 39 -4.02 3.13 14.22
CA ILE A 39 -3.31 3.69 13.07
C ILE A 39 -2.77 2.58 12.15
N SER A 40 -2.27 1.51 12.75
CA SER A 40 -1.79 0.33 12.02
C SER A 40 -2.92 -0.28 11.17
N TYR A 41 -4.07 -0.56 11.78
CA TYR A 41 -5.23 -1.11 11.09
C TYR A 41 -5.77 -0.16 10.01
N MET A 42 -5.90 1.12 10.32
CA MET A 42 -6.35 2.12 9.36
C MET A 42 -5.40 2.22 8.16
N THR A 43 -4.08 2.20 8.39
CA THR A 43 -3.08 2.21 7.31
C THR A 43 -3.20 0.97 6.45
N ALA A 44 -3.39 -0.19 7.07
CA ALA A 44 -3.47 -1.48 6.39
C ALA A 44 -4.76 -1.65 5.58
N CYS A 45 -5.90 -1.22 6.12
CA CYS A 45 -7.21 -1.49 5.51
C CYS A 45 -7.79 -0.29 4.76
N GLY A 46 -7.33 0.94 5.05
CA GLY A 46 -7.94 2.16 4.53
C GLY A 46 -8.04 2.23 3.01
N GLY A 47 -6.97 1.88 2.30
CA GLY A 47 -6.97 1.84 0.83
C GLY A 47 -7.92 0.79 0.26
N GLY A 48 -7.95 -0.40 0.87
CA GLY A 48 -8.88 -1.48 0.51
C GLY A 48 -10.34 -1.13 0.78
N ILE A 49 -10.63 -0.42 1.87
CA ILE A 49 -11.97 0.07 2.20
C ILE A 49 -12.42 1.09 1.13
N VAL A 50 -11.59 2.06 0.79
CA VAL A 50 -11.91 3.04 -0.27
C VAL A 50 -12.15 2.33 -1.61
N ARG A 51 -11.29 1.39 -1.99
CA ARG A 51 -11.48 0.55 -3.19
C ARG A 51 -12.84 -0.13 -3.18
N ASP A 52 -13.18 -0.82 -2.10
CA ASP A 52 -14.39 -1.61 -2.00
C ASP A 52 -15.66 -0.74 -2.05
N LEU A 53 -15.60 0.44 -1.45
CA LEU A 53 -16.66 1.46 -1.58
C LEU A 53 -16.83 1.92 -3.03
N CYS A 54 -15.73 2.21 -3.74
CA CYS A 54 -15.78 2.61 -5.16
C CYS A 54 -16.32 1.50 -6.07
N LEU A 55 -16.05 0.23 -5.72
CA LEU A 55 -16.50 -0.94 -6.47
C LEU A 55 -17.91 -1.42 -6.07
N GLY A 56 -18.55 -0.80 -5.07
CA GLY A 56 -19.84 -1.28 -4.52
C GLY A 56 -19.75 -2.65 -3.84
N SER A 57 -18.53 -3.11 -3.50
CA SER A 57 -18.28 -4.40 -2.82
C SER A 57 -18.48 -4.24 -1.32
N LEU A 58 -19.72 -4.33 -0.87
CA LEU A 58 -20.12 -4.08 0.52
C LEU A 58 -20.56 -5.37 1.24
N PRO A 59 -20.24 -5.52 2.55
CA PRO A 59 -19.33 -4.65 3.32
C PRO A 59 -17.86 -4.81 2.87
N PRO A 60 -17.01 -3.76 3.04
CA PRO A 60 -15.60 -3.84 2.68
C PRO A 60 -14.88 -4.99 3.39
N VAL A 61 -14.02 -5.71 2.66
CA VAL A 61 -13.32 -6.92 3.18
C VAL A 61 -12.49 -6.60 4.42
N GLY A 62 -11.85 -5.43 4.46
CA GLY A 62 -11.07 -5.01 5.62
C GLY A 62 -11.89 -4.94 6.93
N ILE A 63 -13.20 -4.76 6.85
CA ILE A 63 -14.09 -4.70 8.02
C ILE A 63 -14.79 -6.05 8.26
N SER A 64 -15.16 -6.77 7.20
CA SER A 64 -15.96 -7.99 7.28
C SER A 64 -15.15 -9.25 7.62
N ASP A 65 -13.85 -9.24 7.36
CA ASP A 65 -12.97 -10.37 7.58
C ASP A 65 -12.00 -10.13 8.75
N TRP A 66 -12.15 -10.89 9.83
CA TRP A 66 -11.33 -10.79 11.03
C TRP A 66 -9.81 -10.96 10.79
N ARG A 67 -9.41 -11.62 9.70
CA ARG A 67 -7.99 -11.85 9.34
C ARG A 67 -7.24 -10.56 9.18
N TYR A 68 -7.86 -9.51 8.66
CA TYR A 68 -7.24 -8.18 8.49
C TYR A 68 -6.96 -7.51 9.83
N LEU A 69 -7.91 -7.58 10.76
CA LEU A 69 -7.71 -7.07 12.12
C LEU A 69 -6.61 -7.85 12.86
N ALA A 70 -6.66 -9.18 12.79
CA ALA A 70 -5.66 -10.04 13.41
C ALA A 70 -4.26 -9.80 12.83
N THR A 71 -4.14 -9.69 11.49
CA THR A 71 -2.87 -9.39 10.82
C THR A 71 -2.31 -8.03 11.24
N SER A 72 -3.18 -7.01 11.33
CA SER A 72 -2.76 -5.65 11.75
C SER A 72 -2.33 -5.61 13.20
N ALA A 73 -3.05 -6.29 14.11
CA ALA A 73 -2.69 -6.39 15.51
C ALA A 73 -1.36 -7.16 15.71
N PHE A 74 -1.19 -8.27 15.01
CA PHE A 74 0.05 -9.05 15.03
C PHE A 74 1.23 -8.23 14.49
N ALA A 75 1.05 -7.54 13.35
CA ALA A 75 2.06 -6.69 12.75
C ALA A 75 2.48 -5.53 13.68
N SER A 76 1.50 -4.93 14.38
CA SER A 76 1.75 -3.88 15.38
C SER A 76 2.60 -4.40 16.54
N ALA A 77 2.23 -5.55 17.11
CA ALA A 77 2.97 -6.18 18.19
C ALA A 77 4.40 -6.53 17.75
N MET A 78 4.54 -7.09 16.55
CA MET A 78 5.83 -7.45 15.99
C MET A 78 6.71 -6.21 15.70
N ALA A 79 6.13 -5.12 15.18
CA ALA A 79 6.85 -3.88 14.92
C ALA A 79 7.42 -3.28 16.21
N LEU A 80 6.65 -3.29 17.30
CA LEU A 80 7.09 -2.81 18.61
C LEU A 80 8.16 -3.72 19.23
N TRP A 81 7.99 -5.03 19.12
CA TRP A 81 8.93 -6.01 19.68
C TRP A 81 10.25 -6.07 18.90
N ALA A 82 10.17 -6.04 17.56
CA ALA A 82 11.33 -6.12 16.68
C ALA A 82 12.02 -4.76 16.44
N ARG A 83 11.68 -3.74 17.20
CA ARG A 83 12.24 -2.40 17.07
C ARG A 83 13.76 -2.35 16.96
N PRO A 84 14.56 -3.04 17.79
CA PRO A 84 16.01 -3.00 17.66
C PRO A 84 16.52 -3.46 16.30
N ILE A 85 15.79 -4.35 15.63
CA ILE A 85 16.12 -4.84 14.27
C ILE A 85 15.68 -3.82 13.23
N VAL A 86 14.48 -3.28 13.39
CA VAL A 86 13.87 -2.33 12.45
C VAL A 86 14.61 -1.00 12.42
N ASP A 87 15.17 -0.57 13.54
CA ASP A 87 15.95 0.67 13.65
C ASP A 87 17.28 0.64 12.86
N HIS A 88 17.74 -0.55 12.42
CA HIS A 88 18.86 -0.64 11.47
C HIS A 88 18.50 -0.18 10.06
N LEU A 89 17.22 -0.10 9.71
CA LEU A 89 16.76 0.47 8.46
C LEU A 89 16.79 2.00 8.55
N LYS A 90 17.40 2.68 7.57
CA LYS A 90 17.48 4.16 7.56
C LYS A 90 16.11 4.84 7.62
N HIS A 91 15.10 4.24 6.99
CA HIS A 91 13.73 4.77 6.90
C HIS A 91 12.71 3.63 6.96
N PRO A 92 12.50 3.01 8.13
CA PRO A 92 11.69 1.80 8.22
C PRO A 92 10.22 2.02 7.83
N VAL A 93 9.62 3.13 8.23
CA VAL A 93 8.23 3.47 7.83
C VAL A 93 8.09 3.48 6.31
N VAL A 94 9.03 4.12 5.61
CA VAL A 94 8.98 4.25 4.15
C VAL A 94 9.28 2.92 3.45
N PHE A 95 10.13 2.08 4.02
CA PHE A 95 10.44 0.75 3.49
C PHE A 95 9.19 -0.15 3.49
N PHE A 96 8.54 -0.28 4.63
CA PHE A 96 7.33 -1.10 4.76
C PHE A 96 6.14 -0.50 4.00
N ASP A 97 6.04 0.82 3.95
CA ASP A 97 5.07 1.53 3.10
C ASP A 97 5.26 1.21 1.61
N SER A 98 6.52 1.22 1.13
CA SER A 98 6.84 0.89 -0.26
C SER A 98 6.52 -0.57 -0.60
N LEU A 99 6.70 -1.49 0.36
CA LEU A 99 6.36 -2.89 0.20
C LEU A 99 4.84 -3.08 0.09
N GLY A 100 4.08 -2.47 1.01
CA GLY A 100 2.62 -2.48 0.99
C GLY A 100 2.04 -1.84 -0.27
N LEU A 101 2.66 -0.74 -0.75
CA LEU A 101 2.29 -0.07 -1.99
C LEU A 101 2.28 -1.05 -3.18
N GLY A 102 3.33 -1.86 -3.34
CA GLY A 102 3.44 -2.84 -4.41
C GLY A 102 2.33 -3.89 -4.36
N PHE A 103 2.10 -4.48 -3.20
CA PHE A 103 1.06 -5.51 -3.05
C PHE A 103 -0.34 -4.96 -3.31
N PHE A 104 -0.67 -3.80 -2.76
CA PHE A 104 -2.02 -3.23 -2.92
C PHE A 104 -2.28 -2.64 -4.31
N ALA A 105 -1.27 -2.19 -5.04
CA ALA A 105 -1.43 -1.83 -6.44
C ALA A 105 -1.92 -3.03 -7.27
N VAL A 106 -1.33 -4.19 -7.01
CA VAL A 106 -1.67 -5.46 -7.67
C VAL A 106 -3.06 -5.95 -7.28
N VAL A 107 -3.34 -6.04 -5.97
CA VAL A 107 -4.63 -6.55 -5.45
C VAL A 107 -5.78 -5.64 -5.84
N GLY A 108 -5.57 -4.32 -5.78
CA GLY A 108 -6.59 -3.34 -6.19
C GLY A 108 -6.96 -3.45 -7.66
N ALA A 109 -5.97 -3.55 -8.53
CA ALA A 109 -6.18 -3.72 -9.97
C ALA A 109 -6.86 -5.05 -10.30
N HIS A 110 -6.40 -6.15 -9.69
CA HIS A 110 -6.99 -7.47 -9.90
C HIS A 110 -8.46 -7.52 -9.46
N LYS A 111 -8.80 -6.99 -8.28
CA LYS A 111 -10.18 -6.99 -7.78
C LYS A 111 -11.12 -6.20 -8.68
N ALA A 112 -10.67 -5.07 -9.23
CA ALA A 112 -11.47 -4.29 -10.17
C ALA A 112 -11.76 -5.08 -11.45
N LEU A 113 -10.77 -5.77 -12.03
CA LEU A 113 -10.98 -6.63 -13.20
C LEU A 113 -11.89 -7.81 -12.91
N LEU A 114 -11.78 -8.45 -11.72
CA LEU A 114 -12.67 -9.54 -11.33
C LEU A 114 -14.15 -9.12 -11.25
N LEU A 115 -14.42 -7.86 -10.91
CA LEU A 115 -15.77 -7.30 -10.86
C LEU A 115 -16.22 -6.76 -12.22
N GLY A 116 -15.48 -7.01 -13.31
CA GLY A 116 -15.86 -6.65 -14.67
C GLY A 116 -15.62 -5.20 -15.07
N HIS A 117 -14.83 -4.45 -14.29
CA HIS A 117 -14.45 -3.10 -14.66
C HIS A 117 -13.38 -3.07 -15.76
N ASN A 118 -13.32 -1.96 -16.51
CA ASN A 118 -12.36 -1.77 -17.60
C ASN A 118 -10.92 -1.56 -17.09
N ILE A 119 -9.96 -1.58 -18.02
CA ILE A 119 -8.52 -1.47 -17.75
C ILE A 119 -8.18 -0.19 -16.98
N GLU A 120 -8.74 0.94 -17.41
CA GLU A 120 -8.46 2.26 -16.85
C GLU A 120 -8.89 2.33 -15.39
N VAL A 121 -10.11 1.87 -15.10
CA VAL A 121 -10.64 1.79 -13.72
C VAL A 121 -9.80 0.85 -12.87
N ALA A 122 -9.38 -0.30 -13.42
CA ALA A 122 -8.54 -1.26 -12.69
C ALA A 122 -7.17 -0.66 -12.32
N ILE A 123 -6.51 0.03 -13.24
CA ILE A 123 -5.22 0.67 -12.97
C ILE A 123 -5.37 1.79 -11.95
N VAL A 124 -6.39 2.65 -12.09
CA VAL A 124 -6.64 3.75 -11.16
C VAL A 124 -6.99 3.24 -9.77
N LEU A 125 -7.87 2.23 -9.66
CA LEU A 125 -8.23 1.64 -8.37
C LEU A 125 -7.08 0.86 -7.74
N GLY A 126 -6.20 0.26 -8.54
CA GLY A 126 -4.95 -0.30 -8.05
C GLY A 126 -4.09 0.76 -7.37
N MET A 127 -3.88 1.91 -8.03
CA MET A 127 -3.17 3.04 -7.45
C MET A 127 -3.87 3.57 -6.20
N VAL A 128 -5.18 3.83 -6.25
CA VAL A 128 -5.96 4.36 -5.11
C VAL A 128 -5.87 3.42 -3.91
N THR A 129 -5.98 2.10 -4.14
CA THR A 129 -5.83 1.09 -3.08
C THR A 129 -4.45 1.18 -2.45
N ALA A 130 -3.42 1.28 -3.27
CA ALA A 130 -2.03 1.31 -2.84
C ALA A 130 -1.68 2.58 -2.04
N VAL A 131 -2.17 3.74 -2.46
CA VAL A 131 -1.81 5.00 -1.79
C VAL A 131 -2.74 5.35 -0.63
N GLY A 132 -3.98 4.86 -0.64
CA GLY A 132 -5.06 5.29 0.26
C GLY A 132 -4.75 5.07 1.74
N GLY A 133 -4.16 3.93 2.08
CA GLY A 133 -3.76 3.62 3.47
C GLY A 133 -2.69 4.57 3.99
N GLY A 134 -1.65 4.84 3.20
CA GLY A 134 -0.59 5.78 3.54
C GLY A 134 -1.10 7.23 3.68
N VAL A 135 -2.00 7.64 2.79
CA VAL A 135 -2.66 8.96 2.88
C VAL A 135 -3.47 9.08 4.17
N ALA A 136 -4.32 8.10 4.47
CA ALA A 136 -5.13 8.09 5.69
C ALA A 136 -4.24 8.18 6.94
N ARG A 137 -3.18 7.35 7.01
CA ARG A 137 -2.17 7.40 8.08
C ARG A 137 -1.59 8.80 8.26
N ASP A 138 -1.07 9.37 7.17
CA ASP A 138 -0.35 10.65 7.25
C ASP A 138 -1.29 11.79 7.66
N VAL A 139 -2.51 11.83 7.14
CA VAL A 139 -3.54 12.82 7.51
C VAL A 139 -3.89 12.74 8.99
N VAL A 140 -4.17 11.53 9.51
CA VAL A 140 -4.54 11.38 10.94
C VAL A 140 -3.37 11.68 11.86
N LEU A 141 -2.13 11.38 11.44
CA LEU A 141 -0.93 11.73 12.19
C LEU A 141 -0.50 13.21 12.02
N ASN A 142 -1.31 14.02 11.36
CA ASN A 142 -1.03 15.42 11.04
C ASN A 142 0.34 15.58 10.35
N ARG A 143 0.51 14.82 9.26
CA ARG A 143 1.68 14.90 8.36
C ARG A 143 1.20 15.18 6.95
N VAL A 144 2.00 15.90 6.17
CA VAL A 144 1.70 16.03 4.73
C VAL A 144 1.88 14.66 4.07
N PRO A 145 0.86 14.11 3.40
CA PRO A 145 0.94 12.80 2.77
C PRO A 145 2.12 12.68 1.80
N ILE A 146 2.81 11.54 1.83
CA ILE A 146 4.00 11.27 0.99
C ILE A 146 3.68 11.45 -0.50
N ILE A 147 2.48 11.09 -0.93
CA ILE A 147 2.04 11.21 -2.33
C ILE A 147 2.08 12.66 -2.83
N LEU A 148 1.85 13.65 -1.95
CA LEU A 148 1.88 15.08 -2.29
C LEU A 148 3.29 15.67 -2.28
N GLN A 149 4.25 14.94 -1.72
CA GLN A 149 5.65 15.39 -1.62
C GLN A 149 6.57 14.70 -2.63
N LYS A 150 6.21 13.47 -3.04
CA LYS A 150 7.06 12.62 -3.89
C LYS A 150 6.18 11.90 -4.92
N GLU A 151 6.03 12.51 -6.08
CA GLU A 151 5.11 12.07 -7.15
C GLU A 151 5.42 10.67 -7.68
N ILE A 152 6.68 10.23 -7.62
CA ILE A 152 7.08 8.87 -8.02
C ILE A 152 6.43 7.80 -7.14
N TYR A 153 5.85 8.19 -6.00
CA TYR A 153 5.04 7.29 -5.17
C TYR A 153 3.80 6.76 -5.91
N ALA A 154 2.99 7.65 -6.45
CA ALA A 154 1.81 7.29 -7.23
C ALA A 154 2.17 6.63 -8.56
N LEU A 155 3.22 7.11 -9.25
CA LEU A 155 3.71 6.53 -10.50
C LEU A 155 4.16 5.08 -10.32
N ALA A 156 4.86 4.75 -9.24
CA ALA A 156 5.26 3.37 -8.96
C ALA A 156 4.05 2.45 -8.78
N ALA A 157 3.00 2.92 -8.07
CA ALA A 157 1.75 2.18 -7.91
C ALA A 157 1.01 2.00 -9.24
N LEU A 158 0.94 3.05 -10.08
CA LEU A 158 0.35 2.97 -11.42
C LEU A 158 1.08 1.91 -12.29
N VAL A 159 2.42 1.91 -12.28
CA VAL A 159 3.21 0.93 -13.04
C VAL A 159 2.95 -0.49 -12.53
N GLY A 160 2.93 -0.70 -11.21
CA GLY A 160 2.61 -2.01 -10.63
C GLY A 160 1.21 -2.50 -11.01
N ALA A 161 0.20 -1.63 -10.91
CA ALA A 161 -1.17 -1.92 -11.32
C ALA A 161 -1.27 -2.23 -12.83
N ALA A 162 -0.58 -1.44 -13.68
CA ALA A 162 -0.57 -1.65 -15.12
C ALA A 162 0.09 -2.98 -15.52
N ILE A 163 1.19 -3.37 -14.86
CA ILE A 163 1.83 -4.67 -15.10
C ILE A 163 0.89 -5.83 -14.72
N GLN A 164 0.17 -5.70 -13.60
CA GLN A 164 -0.82 -6.71 -13.18
C GLN A 164 -1.94 -6.85 -14.22
N VAL A 165 -2.49 -5.72 -14.69
CA VAL A 165 -3.54 -5.70 -15.72
C VAL A 165 -3.03 -6.31 -17.02
N LEU A 166 -1.85 -5.88 -17.49
CA LEU A 166 -1.23 -6.40 -18.71
C LEU A 166 -0.97 -7.90 -18.62
N GLY A 167 -0.46 -8.37 -17.49
CA GLY A 167 -0.19 -9.79 -17.27
C GLY A 167 -1.47 -10.63 -17.30
N GLN A 168 -2.59 -10.10 -16.81
CA GLN A 168 -3.88 -10.77 -16.89
C GLN A 168 -4.40 -10.83 -18.34
N PHE A 169 -4.23 -9.76 -19.12
CA PHE A 169 -4.63 -9.74 -20.53
C PHE A 169 -3.76 -10.63 -21.43
N MET A 170 -2.46 -10.74 -21.12
CA MET A 170 -1.53 -11.59 -21.84
C MET A 170 -1.50 -13.04 -21.33
N GLU A 171 -2.43 -13.39 -20.44
CA GLU A 171 -2.54 -14.75 -19.85
C GLU A 171 -1.24 -15.24 -19.20
N TRP A 172 -0.47 -14.34 -18.60
CA TRP A 172 0.73 -14.74 -17.88
C TRP A 172 0.36 -15.64 -16.70
N ARG A 173 1.34 -16.41 -16.23
CA ARG A 173 1.13 -17.32 -15.10
C ARG A 173 0.61 -16.55 -13.88
N VAL A 174 -0.63 -16.82 -13.49
CA VAL A 174 -1.30 -16.19 -12.33
C VAL A 174 -0.46 -16.31 -11.05
N ALA A 175 0.28 -17.41 -10.89
CA ALA A 175 1.14 -17.62 -9.74
C ALA A 175 2.36 -16.69 -9.67
N VAL A 176 2.79 -16.07 -10.78
CA VAL A 176 4.02 -15.27 -10.86
C VAL A 176 3.73 -13.79 -11.03
N THR A 177 2.72 -13.44 -11.80
CA THR A 177 2.39 -12.07 -12.19
C THR A 177 2.25 -11.12 -11.00
N PRO A 178 1.51 -11.46 -9.91
CA PRO A 178 1.34 -10.58 -8.77
C PRO A 178 2.66 -10.23 -8.08
N TRP A 179 3.52 -11.23 -7.90
CA TRP A 179 4.83 -11.03 -7.26
C TRP A 179 5.77 -10.19 -8.11
N PHE A 180 5.78 -10.44 -9.43
CA PHE A 180 6.57 -9.68 -10.38
C PHE A 180 6.13 -8.20 -10.41
N ALA A 181 4.83 -7.94 -10.55
CA ALA A 181 4.27 -6.59 -10.56
C ALA A 181 4.54 -5.83 -9.25
N ALA A 182 4.32 -6.48 -8.11
CA ALA A 182 4.62 -5.91 -6.79
C ALA A 182 6.13 -5.62 -6.62
N SER A 183 6.99 -6.54 -7.09
CA SER A 183 8.45 -6.36 -7.02
C SER A 183 8.94 -5.19 -7.86
N ILE A 184 8.40 -4.99 -9.07
CA ILE A 184 8.74 -3.85 -9.92
C ILE A 184 8.28 -2.53 -9.27
N CYS A 185 7.04 -2.48 -8.76
CA CYS A 185 6.54 -1.31 -8.02
C CYS A 185 7.48 -0.96 -6.85
N PHE A 186 7.81 -1.95 -6.03
CA PHE A 186 8.72 -1.79 -4.90
C PHE A 186 10.13 -1.34 -5.33
N ALA A 187 10.69 -1.95 -6.39
CA ALA A 187 12.00 -1.58 -6.90
C ALA A 187 12.04 -0.12 -7.40
N ILE A 188 11.04 0.31 -8.19
CA ILE A 188 10.92 1.70 -8.65
C ILE A 188 10.89 2.64 -7.44
N ARG A 189 10.12 2.30 -6.42
CA ARG A 189 10.02 3.10 -5.21
C ARG A 189 11.34 3.22 -4.45
N LEU A 190 12.06 2.10 -4.27
CA LEU A 190 13.37 2.11 -3.61
C LEU A 190 14.42 2.89 -4.40
N LEU A 191 14.44 2.73 -5.74
CA LEU A 191 15.34 3.49 -6.60
C LEU A 191 15.03 4.99 -6.55
N ALA A 192 13.76 5.36 -6.60
CA ALA A 192 13.34 6.76 -6.46
C ALA A 192 13.77 7.37 -5.13
N LEU A 193 13.70 6.59 -4.04
CA LEU A 193 14.18 7.04 -2.73
C LEU A 193 15.71 7.15 -2.68
N ARG A 194 16.43 6.18 -3.26
CA ARG A 194 17.88 6.15 -3.24
C ARG A 194 18.49 7.29 -4.06
N TYR A 195 17.91 7.58 -5.22
CA TYR A 195 18.40 8.60 -6.16
C TYR A 195 17.68 9.94 -6.01
N SER A 196 16.81 10.08 -4.99
CA SER A 196 16.03 11.30 -4.73
C SER A 196 15.30 11.83 -5.98
N TRP A 197 14.73 10.93 -6.78
CA TRP A 197 13.96 11.31 -7.96
C TRP A 197 12.74 12.11 -7.54
N SER A 198 12.57 13.28 -8.18
CA SER A 198 11.39 14.14 -8.01
C SER A 198 11.00 14.72 -9.38
N LEU A 199 9.72 14.92 -9.58
CA LEU A 199 9.24 15.68 -10.73
C LEU A 199 9.48 17.18 -10.52
N PRO A 200 9.54 17.99 -11.60
CA PRO A 200 9.72 19.44 -11.49
C PRO A 200 8.57 20.07 -10.68
N VAL A 201 8.90 20.91 -9.71
CA VAL A 201 7.90 21.68 -8.96
C VAL A 201 7.22 22.66 -9.90
N ALA A 202 5.89 22.73 -9.87
CA ALA A 202 5.08 23.55 -10.78
C ALA A 202 5.33 25.07 -10.66
N HIS A 203 5.96 25.52 -9.58
CA HIS A 203 6.33 26.93 -9.37
C HIS A 203 7.70 27.01 -8.69
N LYS A 204 8.73 27.40 -9.43
CA LYS A 204 9.90 28.06 -8.84
C LYS A 204 9.48 29.50 -8.64
N THR A 205 9.19 29.90 -7.41
CA THR A 205 9.22 31.30 -7.05
C THR A 205 10.72 31.70 -7.09
N ASP A 206 11.14 32.38 -8.14
CA ASP A 206 12.41 33.06 -8.13
C ASP A 206 12.30 34.08 -6.98
N ALA A 207 12.93 33.74 -5.85
CA ALA A 207 13.14 34.69 -4.78
C ALA A 207 14.10 35.75 -5.33
N ALA A 208 13.55 36.93 -5.62
CA ALA A 208 14.32 38.16 -5.84
C ALA A 208 14.96 38.63 -4.54
#